data_218de913c3dfeeca8778416a1fc9c49d
#
_entry.id   218de913c3dfeeca8778416a1fc9c49d
#
_cell.length_a   1.000
_cell.length_b   1.000
_cell.length_c   1.000
_cell.angle_alpha   90.00
_cell.angle_beta   90.00
_cell.angle_gamma   90.00
#
_symmetry.space_group_name_H-M   'P 1'
#
loop_
_entity.id
_entity.type
_entity.pdbx_description
1 polymer ?
#
loop_
_entity_poly.entity_id
_entity_poly.type
_entity_poly.pdbx_seq_one_letter_code
_entity_poly.pdbx_strand_id
1 'polypeptide(L)'
;MPAKDFRYFVPAMREHKREGHKWFASVRPEDTRKVMRLLRRDGALTIRDIEDDVLTEKEHLWQSRKPSKRALQLAFYTGEVTISERTGMLKTYELMTRHFGWDKPPKPASSADITAYLLDRALRSQGLVSLDSICHLDAPSKAAVRRLIESRVRRKELVPVALEGAGKQEHWARPETLEPQAPAGAGDGGLVHILSPFDPLIIQRKRTELFFDYGHRFEAYVPKDKRVFGYFALPVLVGEDIVAAIDLKTDRQNKKLLMQKWSWVGKGAMRSLRKDFKRRIEEELHRFERFQLAD
;
A
#
# COMPACT_ATOMS: atom_id res chain seq x y z
N MET A 1 6.60 2.11 -5.71
CA MET A 1 7.51 0.98 -6.08
C MET A 1 8.86 1.60 -6.39
N PRO A 2 9.98 1.09 -5.84
CA PRO A 2 11.32 1.54 -6.21
C PRO A 2 11.61 1.25 -7.70
N ALA A 3 12.37 2.13 -8.37
CA ALA A 3 12.69 1.96 -9.80
C ALA A 3 13.44 0.65 -10.10
N LYS A 4 14.30 0.20 -9.17
CA LYS A 4 15.03 -1.09 -9.27
C LYS A 4 14.11 -2.31 -9.33
N ASP A 5 12.89 -2.20 -8.80
CA ASP A 5 11.91 -3.29 -8.75
C ASP A 5 11.00 -3.30 -9.99
N PHE A 6 11.11 -2.31 -10.87
CA PHE A 6 10.24 -2.15 -12.04
C PHE A 6 10.17 -3.43 -12.90
N ARG A 7 11.31 -4.13 -13.09
CA ARG A 7 11.41 -5.35 -13.89
C ARG A 7 10.41 -6.44 -13.50
N TYR A 8 10.04 -6.54 -12.23
CA TYR A 8 9.11 -7.55 -11.72
C TYR A 8 7.65 -7.27 -12.11
N PHE A 9 7.32 -6.04 -12.48
CA PHE A 9 5.98 -5.63 -12.89
C PHE A 9 5.82 -5.59 -14.42
N VAL A 10 6.90 -5.60 -15.18
CA VAL A 10 6.87 -5.55 -16.65
C VAL A 10 6.05 -6.69 -17.26
N PRO A 11 6.11 -7.95 -16.79
CA PRO A 11 5.26 -9.02 -17.35
C PRO A 11 3.76 -8.71 -17.26
N ALA A 12 3.27 -8.26 -16.09
CA ALA A 12 1.87 -7.87 -15.90
C ALA A 12 1.49 -6.65 -16.77
N MET A 13 2.38 -5.66 -16.90
CA MET A 13 2.17 -4.50 -17.78
C MET A 13 2.01 -4.94 -19.25
N ARG A 14 2.83 -5.89 -19.71
CA ARG A 14 2.75 -6.46 -21.06
C ARG A 14 1.47 -7.25 -21.28
N GLU A 15 1.05 -8.02 -20.27
CA GLU A 15 -0.20 -8.75 -20.30
C GLU A 15 -1.40 -7.81 -20.41
N HIS A 16 -1.46 -6.76 -19.59
CA HIS A 16 -2.48 -5.72 -19.71
C HIS A 16 -2.50 -5.03 -21.08
N LYS A 17 -1.34 -4.84 -21.69
CA LYS A 17 -1.25 -4.27 -23.04
C LYS A 17 -1.77 -5.23 -24.11
N ARG A 18 -1.53 -6.55 -23.97
CA ARG A 18 -1.93 -7.58 -24.93
C ARG A 18 -3.41 -7.94 -24.82
N GLU A 19 -3.88 -8.19 -23.61
CA GLU A 19 -5.22 -8.71 -23.35
C GLU A 19 -6.25 -7.62 -23.07
N GLY A 20 -5.77 -6.39 -22.79
CA GLY A 20 -6.60 -5.30 -22.26
C GLY A 20 -6.95 -5.51 -20.79
N HIS A 21 -7.57 -4.53 -20.21
CA HIS A 21 -8.08 -4.59 -18.85
C HIS A 21 -9.50 -4.03 -18.84
N LYS A 22 -10.44 -4.73 -18.18
CA LYS A 22 -11.86 -4.36 -18.16
C LYS A 22 -12.14 -2.88 -17.76
N TRP A 23 -11.31 -2.29 -16.90
CA TRP A 23 -11.45 -0.88 -16.50
C TRP A 23 -11.12 0.11 -17.62
N PHE A 24 -10.44 -0.34 -18.65
CA PHE A 24 -10.01 0.48 -19.80
C PHE A 24 -10.62 0.02 -21.12
N ALA A 25 -11.61 -0.89 -21.08
CA ALA A 25 -12.26 -1.43 -22.28
C ALA A 25 -12.83 -0.33 -23.20
N SER A 26 -13.30 0.77 -22.63
CA SER A 26 -13.83 1.91 -23.37
C SER A 26 -12.79 2.99 -23.73
N VAL A 27 -11.50 2.74 -23.50
CA VAL A 27 -10.42 3.65 -23.97
C VAL A 27 -10.15 3.36 -25.44
N ARG A 28 -10.38 4.35 -26.29
CA ARG A 28 -10.18 4.21 -27.74
C ARG A 28 -8.70 4.32 -28.09
N PRO A 29 -8.23 3.56 -29.08
CA PRO A 29 -6.83 3.62 -29.54
C PRO A 29 -6.38 5.03 -29.99
N GLU A 30 -7.29 5.83 -30.57
CA GLU A 30 -7.01 7.21 -30.95
C GLU A 30 -6.70 8.10 -29.75
N ASP A 31 -7.40 7.94 -28.61
CA ASP A 31 -7.15 8.73 -27.40
C ASP A 31 -5.77 8.41 -26.84
N THR A 32 -5.39 7.14 -26.85
CA THR A 32 -4.04 6.71 -26.45
C THR A 32 -2.98 7.26 -27.40
N ARG A 33 -3.20 7.20 -28.71
CA ARG A 33 -2.27 7.77 -29.69
C ARG A 33 -2.14 9.29 -29.52
N LYS A 34 -3.24 10.00 -29.24
CA LYS A 34 -3.26 11.44 -28.97
C LYS A 34 -2.35 11.79 -27.79
N VAL A 35 -2.58 11.21 -26.62
CA VAL A 35 -1.80 11.51 -25.41
C VAL A 35 -0.33 11.14 -25.55
N MET A 36 -0.03 10.00 -26.17
CA MET A 36 1.35 9.57 -26.40
C MET A 36 2.10 10.47 -27.39
N ARG A 37 1.41 11.03 -28.39
CA ARG A 37 1.98 12.02 -29.32
C ARG A 37 2.33 13.31 -28.60
N LEU A 38 1.40 13.83 -27.78
CA LEU A 38 1.63 15.03 -26.98
C LEU A 38 2.82 14.85 -26.03
N LEU A 39 2.89 13.77 -25.29
CA LEU A 39 4.01 13.47 -24.40
C LEU A 39 5.36 13.38 -25.12
N ARG A 40 5.39 12.86 -26.36
CA ARG A 40 6.62 12.81 -27.15
C ARG A 40 7.06 14.18 -27.62
N ARG A 41 6.10 15.00 -28.06
CA ARG A 41 6.34 16.33 -28.64
C ARG A 41 6.66 17.36 -27.57
N ASP A 42 5.82 17.44 -26.53
CA ASP A 42 5.77 18.57 -25.59
C ASP A 42 6.45 18.27 -24.23
N GLY A 43 6.81 17.02 -23.97
CA GLY A 43 7.39 16.60 -22.70
C GLY A 43 6.34 16.18 -21.67
N ALA A 44 6.69 16.33 -20.40
CA ALA A 44 5.80 16.02 -19.29
C ALA A 44 4.57 16.95 -19.29
N LEU A 45 3.38 16.37 -19.06
CA LEU A 45 2.13 17.13 -19.05
C LEU A 45 1.12 16.59 -18.04
N THR A 46 0.20 17.48 -17.67
CA THR A 46 -0.92 17.18 -16.80
C THR A 46 -2.20 16.99 -17.63
N ILE A 47 -3.27 16.54 -17.00
CA ILE A 47 -4.58 16.46 -17.67
C ILE A 47 -5.15 17.85 -18.03
N ARG A 48 -4.61 18.94 -17.47
CA ARG A 48 -5.05 20.30 -17.77
C ARG A 48 -4.48 20.80 -19.09
N ASP A 49 -3.34 20.23 -19.51
CA ASP A 49 -2.64 20.59 -20.75
C ASP A 49 -3.22 19.87 -21.98
N ILE A 50 -4.25 19.03 -21.78
CA ILE A 50 -4.90 18.25 -22.84
C ILE A 50 -6.36 18.66 -22.95
N GLU A 51 -6.73 19.17 -24.11
CA GLU A 51 -8.10 19.47 -24.47
C GLU A 51 -8.80 18.19 -24.97
N ASP A 52 -9.99 17.95 -24.44
CA ASP A 52 -10.91 16.90 -24.87
C ASP A 52 -12.19 17.57 -25.40
N ASP A 53 -12.41 17.48 -26.72
CA ASP A 53 -13.56 18.10 -27.39
C ASP A 53 -14.88 17.44 -26.98
N VAL A 54 -14.86 16.17 -26.62
CA VAL A 54 -16.04 15.39 -26.24
C VAL A 54 -15.78 14.67 -24.92
N LEU A 55 -16.71 14.84 -23.97
CA LEU A 55 -16.70 14.08 -22.71
C LEU A 55 -17.49 12.79 -22.88
N THR A 56 -16.95 11.68 -22.38
CA THR A 56 -17.63 10.39 -22.38
C THR A 56 -18.55 10.21 -21.18
N GLU A 57 -19.56 9.37 -21.29
CA GLU A 57 -20.37 8.97 -20.15
C GLU A 57 -19.57 8.10 -19.19
N LYS A 58 -19.97 8.13 -17.92
CA LYS A 58 -19.35 7.29 -16.89
C LYS A 58 -20.00 5.92 -16.84
N GLU A 59 -19.20 4.87 -16.94
CA GLU A 59 -19.66 3.49 -16.70
C GLU A 59 -19.75 3.16 -15.19
N HIS A 60 -19.01 3.93 -14.35
CA HIS A 60 -19.09 3.85 -12.89
C HIS A 60 -18.65 5.19 -12.22
N LEU A 61 -19.00 5.37 -10.94
CA LEU A 61 -18.81 6.61 -10.18
C LEU A 61 -17.38 7.19 -10.22
N TRP A 62 -16.37 6.32 -10.21
CA TRP A 62 -14.96 6.71 -10.13
C TRP A 62 -14.30 6.96 -11.48
N GLN A 63 -15.02 6.73 -12.57
CA GLN A 63 -14.49 6.91 -13.92
C GLN A 63 -14.43 8.38 -14.29
N SER A 64 -13.35 8.77 -14.99
CA SER A 64 -13.26 10.11 -15.57
C SER A 64 -14.11 10.21 -16.84
N ARG A 65 -14.77 11.36 -17.02
CA ARG A 65 -15.44 11.70 -18.28
C ARG A 65 -14.48 12.14 -19.38
N LYS A 66 -13.22 12.51 -19.04
CA LYS A 66 -12.20 12.93 -20.01
C LYS A 66 -11.52 11.72 -20.65
N PRO A 67 -11.64 11.51 -21.97
CA PRO A 67 -10.97 10.41 -22.68
C PRO A 67 -9.46 10.41 -22.48
N SER A 68 -8.82 11.58 -22.59
CA SER A 68 -7.36 11.74 -22.40
C SER A 68 -6.90 11.30 -21.00
N LYS A 69 -7.68 11.58 -19.95
CA LYS A 69 -7.33 11.12 -18.59
C LYS A 69 -7.36 9.61 -18.48
N ARG A 70 -8.32 8.96 -19.13
CA ARG A 70 -8.41 7.50 -19.15
C ARG A 70 -7.28 6.89 -19.97
N ALA A 71 -6.93 7.50 -21.11
CA ALA A 71 -5.80 7.08 -21.93
C ALA A 71 -4.46 7.21 -21.19
N LEU A 72 -4.23 8.31 -20.44
CA LEU A 72 -3.06 8.46 -19.57
C LEU A 72 -3.01 7.39 -18.46
N GLN A 73 -4.16 7.05 -17.87
CA GLN A 73 -4.23 5.98 -16.88
C GLN A 73 -3.89 4.61 -17.51
N LEU A 74 -4.43 4.31 -18.68
CA LEU A 74 -4.07 3.07 -19.42
C LEU A 74 -2.57 3.03 -19.71
N ALA A 75 -2.00 4.11 -20.27
CA ALA A 75 -0.57 4.19 -20.57
C ALA A 75 0.30 4.02 -19.31
N PHE A 76 -0.17 4.47 -18.14
CA PHE A 76 0.49 4.22 -16.86
C PHE A 76 0.43 2.72 -16.46
N TYR A 77 -0.73 2.08 -16.61
CA TYR A 77 -0.88 0.65 -16.30
C TYR A 77 -0.11 -0.26 -17.26
N THR A 78 0.08 0.16 -18.49
CA THR A 78 0.88 -0.57 -19.49
C THR A 78 2.39 -0.25 -19.43
N GLY A 79 2.80 0.65 -18.52
CA GLY A 79 4.20 0.99 -18.28
C GLY A 79 4.83 1.89 -19.35
N GLU A 80 4.02 2.58 -20.17
CA GLU A 80 4.51 3.52 -21.19
C GLU A 80 4.81 4.90 -20.60
N VAL A 81 4.06 5.29 -19.55
CA VAL A 81 4.25 6.54 -18.82
C VAL A 81 4.39 6.33 -17.31
N THR A 82 4.98 7.30 -16.65
CA THR A 82 5.04 7.38 -15.18
C THR A 82 4.45 8.71 -14.70
N ILE A 83 4.28 8.86 -13.40
CA ILE A 83 3.96 10.12 -12.76
C ILE A 83 5.29 10.73 -12.32
N SER A 84 5.72 11.78 -13.00
CA SER A 84 6.97 12.50 -12.73
C SER A 84 6.86 13.44 -11.54
N GLU A 85 5.65 14.04 -11.35
CA GLU A 85 5.40 15.04 -10.32
C GLU A 85 3.94 14.99 -9.85
N ARG A 86 3.71 15.52 -8.65
CA ARG A 86 2.37 15.78 -8.12
C ARG A 86 2.29 17.16 -7.48
N THR A 87 1.29 17.94 -7.87
CA THR A 87 0.90 19.18 -7.21
C THR A 87 -0.47 18.96 -6.59
N GLY A 88 -0.52 18.63 -5.30
CA GLY A 88 -1.72 18.16 -4.64
C GLY A 88 -2.26 16.87 -5.29
N MET A 89 -3.50 16.93 -5.81
CA MET A 89 -4.14 15.80 -6.52
C MET A 89 -3.84 15.75 -8.02
N LEU A 90 -3.23 16.80 -8.57
CA LEU A 90 -2.85 16.89 -9.98
C LEU A 90 -1.60 16.06 -10.22
N LYS A 91 -1.65 15.19 -11.24
CA LYS A 91 -0.53 14.33 -11.65
C LYS A 91 0.07 14.87 -12.93
N THR A 92 1.39 14.99 -12.98
CA THR A 92 2.17 15.21 -14.18
C THR A 92 2.65 13.87 -14.70
N TYR A 93 2.37 13.59 -15.96
CA TYR A 93 2.75 12.34 -16.62
C TYR A 93 3.95 12.58 -17.54
N GLU A 94 4.87 11.63 -17.56
CA GLU A 94 6.04 11.65 -18.46
C GLU A 94 6.27 10.27 -19.05
N LEU A 95 6.92 10.19 -20.20
CA LEU A 95 7.36 8.91 -20.77
C LEU A 95 8.29 8.19 -19.79
N MET A 96 8.03 6.92 -19.54
CA MET A 96 8.78 6.10 -18.59
C MET A 96 10.29 6.16 -18.88
N THR A 97 10.68 5.95 -20.14
CA THR A 97 12.08 5.95 -20.56
C THR A 97 12.75 7.31 -20.37
N ARG A 98 12.06 8.40 -20.70
CA ARG A 98 12.60 9.76 -20.54
C ARG A 98 12.78 10.12 -19.05
N HIS A 99 11.78 9.82 -18.22
CA HIS A 99 11.82 10.13 -16.79
C HIS A 99 12.99 9.41 -16.07
N PHE A 100 13.22 8.15 -16.40
CA PHE A 100 14.28 7.36 -15.78
C PHE A 100 15.62 7.39 -16.54
N GLY A 101 15.72 8.09 -17.66
CA GLY A 101 16.93 8.12 -18.50
C GLY A 101 17.27 6.76 -19.11
N TRP A 102 16.28 5.93 -19.40
CA TRP A 102 16.52 4.60 -19.96
C TRP A 102 16.54 4.62 -21.50
N ASP A 103 17.63 4.20 -22.09
CA ASP A 103 17.67 3.94 -23.53
C ASP A 103 16.69 2.83 -23.92
N LYS A 104 16.59 1.80 -23.07
CA LYS A 104 15.63 0.70 -23.20
C LYS A 104 15.03 0.35 -21.83
N PRO A 105 13.73 0.03 -21.76
CA PRO A 105 13.12 -0.45 -20.53
C PRO A 105 13.87 -1.68 -19.98
N PRO A 106 13.92 -1.84 -18.63
CA PRO A 106 14.52 -3.02 -18.02
C PRO A 106 13.95 -4.33 -18.56
N LYS A 107 14.79 -5.35 -18.72
CA LYS A 107 14.32 -6.69 -19.11
C LYS A 107 13.28 -7.19 -18.09
N PRO A 108 12.15 -7.78 -18.59
CA PRO A 108 11.17 -8.40 -17.70
C PRO A 108 11.82 -9.46 -16.82
N ALA A 109 11.39 -9.55 -15.59
CA ALA A 109 11.74 -10.65 -14.70
C ALA A 109 11.09 -11.95 -15.20
N SER A 110 11.76 -13.08 -15.01
CA SER A 110 11.17 -14.40 -15.22
C SER A 110 10.11 -14.70 -14.15
N SER A 111 9.26 -15.70 -14.40
CA SER A 111 8.28 -16.16 -13.38
C SER A 111 8.98 -16.64 -12.11
N ALA A 112 10.15 -17.26 -12.22
CA ALA A 112 10.95 -17.66 -11.04
C ALA A 112 11.47 -16.45 -10.26
N ASP A 113 11.99 -15.42 -10.96
CA ASP A 113 12.41 -14.17 -10.34
C ASP A 113 11.24 -13.46 -9.60
N ILE A 114 10.05 -13.45 -10.21
CA ILE A 114 8.85 -12.85 -9.61
C ILE A 114 8.46 -13.61 -8.35
N THR A 115 8.45 -14.94 -8.39
CA THR A 115 8.14 -15.77 -7.23
C THR A 115 9.12 -15.52 -6.09
N ALA A 116 10.42 -15.45 -6.40
CA ALA A 116 11.45 -15.13 -5.41
C ALA A 116 11.27 -13.71 -4.85
N TYR A 117 11.00 -12.73 -5.72
CA TYR A 117 10.73 -11.35 -5.29
C TYR A 117 9.55 -11.23 -4.35
N LEU A 118 8.44 -11.94 -4.60
CA LEU A 118 7.25 -11.94 -3.72
C LEU A 118 7.61 -12.45 -2.33
N LEU A 119 8.30 -13.59 -2.24
CA LEU A 119 8.72 -14.19 -0.98
C LEU A 119 9.73 -13.30 -0.24
N ASP A 120 10.77 -12.84 -0.92
CA ASP A 120 11.82 -12.02 -0.30
C ASP A 120 11.31 -10.64 0.14
N ARG A 121 10.40 -10.06 -0.62
CA ARG A 121 9.73 -8.81 -0.23
C ARG A 121 8.90 -9.00 1.04
N ALA A 122 8.12 -10.08 1.11
CA ALA A 122 7.31 -10.38 2.29
C ALA A 122 8.18 -10.65 3.52
N LEU A 123 9.24 -11.45 3.40
CA LEU A 123 10.20 -11.70 4.48
C LEU A 123 10.86 -10.42 4.99
N ARG A 124 11.26 -9.50 4.10
CA ARG A 124 11.86 -8.21 4.51
C ARG A 124 10.88 -7.29 5.24
N SER A 125 9.61 -7.28 4.83
CA SER A 125 8.61 -6.35 5.38
C SER A 125 7.85 -6.90 6.59
N GLN A 126 7.82 -8.21 6.76
CA GLN A 126 6.98 -8.87 7.76
C GLN A 126 7.76 -9.74 8.75
N GLY A 127 9.00 -10.11 8.43
CA GLY A 127 9.81 -11.06 9.22
C GLY A 127 9.24 -12.47 9.17
N LEU A 128 8.10 -12.68 9.81
CA LEU A 128 7.33 -13.93 9.82
C LEU A 128 6.25 -13.90 8.73
N VAL A 129 6.20 -14.92 7.89
CA VAL A 129 5.31 -14.95 6.72
C VAL A 129 4.48 -16.25 6.66
N SER A 130 3.32 -16.16 5.99
CA SER A 130 2.50 -17.31 5.58
C SER A 130 2.22 -17.21 4.07
N LEU A 131 1.70 -18.27 3.45
CA LEU A 131 1.30 -18.20 2.04
C LEU A 131 0.28 -17.09 1.79
N ASP A 132 -0.66 -16.91 2.70
CA ASP A 132 -1.68 -15.87 2.59
C ASP A 132 -1.08 -14.47 2.72
N SER A 133 -0.04 -14.30 3.53
CA SER A 133 0.62 -13.00 3.68
C SER A 133 1.52 -12.65 2.51
N ILE A 134 2.22 -13.63 1.93
CA ILE A 134 3.08 -13.44 0.75
C ILE A 134 2.24 -13.15 -0.48
N CYS A 135 1.18 -13.95 -0.70
CA CYS A 135 0.30 -13.89 -1.87
C CYS A 135 -0.99 -13.11 -1.60
N HIS A 136 -0.90 -12.03 -0.80
CA HIS A 136 -2.06 -11.20 -0.50
C HIS A 136 -2.66 -10.63 -1.79
N LEU A 137 -3.95 -10.92 -2.05
CA LEU A 137 -4.68 -10.60 -3.27
C LEU A 137 -4.12 -11.25 -4.56
N ASP A 138 -3.25 -12.24 -4.44
CA ASP A 138 -2.62 -12.95 -5.55
C ASP A 138 -2.64 -14.48 -5.32
N ALA A 139 -3.84 -15.05 -5.26
CA ALA A 139 -4.03 -16.49 -5.04
C ALA A 139 -3.35 -17.39 -6.09
N PRO A 140 -3.28 -17.03 -7.40
CA PRO A 140 -2.61 -17.85 -8.40
C PRO A 140 -1.13 -18.11 -8.11
N SER A 141 -0.43 -17.18 -7.45
CA SER A 141 1.00 -17.32 -7.14
C SER A 141 1.30 -18.32 -6.01
N LYS A 142 0.30 -18.73 -5.20
CA LYS A 142 0.51 -19.57 -4.01
C LYS A 142 1.24 -20.89 -4.29
N ALA A 143 0.89 -21.59 -5.37
CA ALA A 143 1.51 -22.87 -5.68
C ALA A 143 3.01 -22.75 -5.99
N ALA A 144 3.40 -21.72 -6.73
CA ALA A 144 4.81 -21.47 -7.05
C ALA A 144 5.59 -21.02 -5.80
N VAL A 145 5.00 -20.15 -4.98
CA VAL A 145 5.59 -19.67 -3.72
C VAL A 145 5.76 -20.82 -2.74
N ARG A 146 4.79 -21.74 -2.61
CA ARG A 146 4.91 -22.93 -1.73
C ARG A 146 6.10 -23.79 -2.14
N ARG A 147 6.24 -24.14 -3.41
CA ARG A 147 7.39 -24.92 -3.89
C ARG A 147 8.74 -24.24 -3.59
N LEU A 148 8.80 -22.92 -3.72
CA LEU A 148 10.01 -22.17 -3.39
C LEU A 148 10.30 -22.21 -1.89
N ILE A 149 9.28 -22.02 -1.03
CA ILE A 149 9.42 -22.14 0.43
C ILE A 149 9.94 -23.52 0.82
N GLU A 150 9.33 -24.59 0.33
CA GLU A 150 9.77 -25.96 0.60
C GLU A 150 11.21 -26.21 0.18
N SER A 151 11.62 -25.65 -0.97
CA SER A 151 13.00 -25.71 -1.43
C SER A 151 13.96 -24.98 -0.47
N ARG A 152 13.58 -23.76 -0.01
CA ARG A 152 14.39 -22.97 0.93
C ARG A 152 14.44 -23.59 2.33
N VAL A 153 13.37 -24.24 2.78
CA VAL A 153 13.36 -25.00 4.04
C VAL A 153 14.34 -26.18 3.97
N ARG A 154 14.34 -26.95 2.86
CA ARG A 154 15.34 -28.03 2.66
C ARG A 154 16.78 -27.53 2.69
N ARG A 155 17.03 -26.28 2.20
CA ARG A 155 18.35 -25.65 2.24
C ARG A 155 18.64 -24.91 3.55
N LYS A 156 17.74 -24.97 4.54
CA LYS A 156 17.86 -24.29 5.83
C LYS A 156 17.91 -22.74 5.71
N GLU A 157 17.48 -22.18 4.60
CA GLU A 157 17.33 -20.73 4.39
C GLU A 157 16.07 -20.18 5.07
N LEU A 158 15.07 -21.05 5.29
CA LEU A 158 13.85 -20.77 6.02
C LEU A 158 13.60 -21.88 7.03
N VAL A 159 12.96 -21.51 8.13
CA VAL A 159 12.48 -22.45 9.15
C VAL A 159 10.97 -22.33 9.31
N PRO A 160 10.25 -23.45 9.50
CA PRO A 160 8.85 -23.42 9.88
C PRO A 160 8.72 -22.91 11.32
N VAL A 161 7.70 -22.10 11.55
CA VAL A 161 7.41 -21.49 12.87
C VAL A 161 6.01 -21.87 13.30
N ALA A 162 5.89 -22.49 14.46
CA ALA A 162 4.62 -22.67 15.12
C ALA A 162 4.21 -21.36 15.80
N LEU A 163 3.00 -20.89 15.53
CA LEU A 163 2.47 -19.67 16.08
C LEU A 163 1.17 -19.95 16.85
N GLU A 164 1.13 -19.56 18.12
CA GLU A 164 -0.06 -19.68 18.94
C GLU A 164 -1.23 -18.90 18.32
N GLY A 165 -2.42 -19.48 18.33
CA GLY A 165 -3.61 -18.88 17.74
C GLY A 165 -3.72 -18.99 16.22
N ALA A 166 -2.66 -19.40 15.50
CA ALA A 166 -2.69 -19.53 14.04
C ALA A 166 -3.47 -20.75 13.50
N GLY A 167 -3.89 -21.67 14.38
CA GLY A 167 -4.57 -22.90 13.99
C GLY A 167 -3.72 -23.75 13.04
N LYS A 168 -4.25 -24.05 11.84
CA LYS A 168 -3.56 -24.84 10.81
C LYS A 168 -2.73 -23.99 9.85
N GLN A 169 -2.62 -22.68 10.04
CA GLN A 169 -1.89 -21.79 9.15
C GLN A 169 -0.38 -21.93 9.37
N GLU A 170 0.32 -22.39 8.35
CA GLU A 170 1.78 -22.52 8.37
C GLU A 170 2.46 -21.16 8.26
N HIS A 171 3.51 -20.99 9.03
CA HIS A 171 4.36 -19.80 9.01
C HIS A 171 5.82 -20.16 8.84
N TRP A 172 6.58 -19.24 8.25
CA TRP A 172 8.03 -19.40 8.04
C TRP A 172 8.74 -18.07 8.31
N ALA A 173 9.97 -18.19 8.79
CA ALA A 173 10.87 -17.07 8.99
C ALA A 173 12.28 -17.43 8.51
N ARG A 174 13.12 -16.44 8.37
CA ARG A 174 14.56 -16.67 8.27
C ARG A 174 15.11 -17.01 9.65
N PRO A 175 16.14 -17.90 9.78
CA PRO A 175 16.72 -18.24 11.08
C PRO A 175 17.13 -16.99 11.90
N GLU A 176 17.79 -16.03 11.26
CA GLU A 176 18.24 -14.80 11.88
C GLU A 176 17.10 -13.91 12.43
N THR A 177 15.89 -14.04 11.91
CA THR A 177 14.71 -13.31 12.41
C THR A 177 14.24 -13.82 13.78
N LEU A 178 14.58 -15.07 14.11
CA LEU A 178 14.19 -15.74 15.37
C LEU A 178 15.25 -15.62 16.46
N GLU A 179 16.41 -15.11 16.13
CA GLU A 179 17.44 -14.84 17.14
C GLU A 179 16.95 -13.75 18.11
N PRO A 180 17.21 -13.91 19.41
CA PRO A 180 16.85 -12.90 20.39
C PRO A 180 17.50 -11.57 20.02
N GLN A 181 16.71 -10.62 19.61
CA GLN A 181 17.18 -9.25 19.40
C GLN A 181 17.26 -8.58 20.77
N ALA A 182 18.35 -7.88 21.05
CA ALA A 182 18.38 -7.01 22.21
C ALA A 182 17.16 -6.09 22.16
N PRO A 183 16.38 -5.97 23.26
CA PRO A 183 15.18 -5.15 23.27
C PRO A 183 15.56 -3.76 22.78
N ALA A 184 14.95 -3.33 21.68
CA ALA A 184 15.17 -2.00 21.15
C ALA A 184 14.74 -0.99 22.24
N GLY A 185 15.71 -0.42 22.95
CA GLY A 185 15.50 0.53 24.03
C GLY A 185 14.83 -0.09 25.25
N ALA A 186 15.59 -0.78 26.10
CA ALA A 186 15.16 -1.24 27.43
C ALA A 186 14.93 -0.05 28.40
N GLY A 187 14.16 0.95 28.00
CA GLY A 187 13.95 2.13 28.83
C GLY A 187 12.58 2.78 28.65
N ASP A 188 11.85 2.43 27.61
CA ASP A 188 10.67 3.23 27.32
C ASP A 188 9.49 2.35 26.91
N GLY A 189 8.47 2.26 27.69
CA GLY A 189 7.24 1.46 27.53
C GLY A 189 6.60 1.43 26.12
N GLY A 190 7.41 1.31 25.08
CA GLY A 190 7.06 1.17 23.67
C GLY A 190 6.89 2.51 22.93
N LEU A 191 7.38 2.60 21.73
CA LEU A 191 7.11 3.73 20.81
C LEU A 191 5.60 3.79 20.50
N VAL A 192 5.12 4.99 20.20
CA VAL A 192 3.76 5.22 19.72
C VAL A 192 3.80 5.44 18.22
N HIS A 193 2.97 4.72 17.48
CA HIS A 193 2.83 4.89 16.03
C HIS A 193 1.36 5.04 15.66
N ILE A 194 1.05 6.07 14.88
CA ILE A 194 -0.25 6.24 14.23
C ILE A 194 -0.14 5.62 12.84
N LEU A 195 -0.77 4.45 12.63
CA LEU A 195 -0.60 3.64 11.44
C LEU A 195 -1.64 3.98 10.38
N SER A 196 -1.24 3.91 9.11
CA SER A 196 -2.18 3.97 7.99
C SER A 196 -3.01 2.67 7.89
N PRO A 197 -4.29 2.71 7.46
CA PRO A 197 -5.04 1.51 7.10
C PRO A 197 -4.38 0.67 6.01
N PHE A 198 -3.45 1.25 5.25
CA PHE A 198 -2.67 0.61 4.19
C PHE A 198 -1.26 0.21 4.62
N ASP A 199 -0.93 0.41 5.89
CA ASP A 199 0.34 -0.06 6.46
C ASP A 199 0.47 -1.58 6.31
N PRO A 200 1.66 -2.14 6.02
CA PRO A 200 1.88 -3.59 5.94
C PRO A 200 1.45 -4.38 7.17
N LEU A 201 1.46 -3.78 8.36
CA LEU A 201 0.95 -4.40 9.59
C LEU A 201 -0.58 -4.47 9.64
N ILE A 202 -1.29 -3.56 8.95
CA ILE A 202 -2.74 -3.37 9.07
C ILE A 202 -3.51 -3.92 7.88
N ILE A 203 -2.99 -3.77 6.67
CA ILE A 203 -3.71 -4.05 5.42
C ILE A 203 -4.19 -5.50 5.31
N GLN A 204 -3.48 -6.43 5.92
CA GLN A 204 -3.83 -7.85 5.97
C GLN A 204 -4.62 -8.16 7.25
N ARG A 205 -5.91 -7.87 7.25
CA ARG A 205 -6.79 -7.88 8.43
C ARG A 205 -6.70 -9.14 9.29
N LYS A 206 -6.70 -10.35 8.68
CA LYS A 206 -6.55 -11.62 9.40
C LYS A 206 -5.20 -11.72 10.13
N ARG A 207 -4.13 -11.17 9.51
CA ARG A 207 -2.81 -11.11 10.13
C ARG A 207 -2.81 -10.10 11.29
N THR A 208 -3.42 -8.94 11.11
CA THR A 208 -3.56 -7.94 12.17
C THR A 208 -4.33 -8.49 13.37
N GLU A 209 -5.42 -9.22 13.11
CA GLU A 209 -6.20 -9.88 14.16
C GLU A 209 -5.38 -10.94 14.89
N LEU A 210 -4.63 -11.78 14.16
CA LEU A 210 -3.80 -12.83 14.73
C LEU A 210 -2.68 -12.28 15.64
N PHE A 211 -2.00 -11.20 15.23
CA PHE A 211 -0.84 -10.67 15.96
C PHE A 211 -1.21 -9.65 17.05
N PHE A 212 -2.30 -8.92 16.87
CA PHE A 212 -2.64 -7.77 17.71
C PHE A 212 -4.01 -7.87 18.36
N ASP A 213 -4.74 -8.99 18.17
CA ASP A 213 -6.14 -9.14 18.62
C ASP A 213 -7.00 -7.93 18.24
N TYR A 214 -6.78 -7.41 17.01
CA TYR A 214 -7.43 -6.21 16.52
C TYR A 214 -8.06 -6.40 15.14
N GLY A 215 -9.40 -6.42 15.12
CA GLY A 215 -10.19 -6.47 13.91
C GLY A 215 -10.32 -5.12 13.22
N HIS A 216 -9.37 -4.76 12.36
CA HIS A 216 -9.39 -3.48 11.64
C HIS A 216 -10.54 -3.40 10.64
N ARG A 217 -11.23 -2.22 10.61
CA ARG A 217 -12.27 -1.90 9.65
C ARG A 217 -11.90 -0.64 8.86
N PHE A 218 -11.87 -0.76 7.54
CA PHE A 218 -11.74 0.39 6.64
C PHE A 218 -13.14 0.83 6.20
N GLU A 219 -13.65 1.93 6.75
CA GLU A 219 -15.06 2.31 6.67
C GLU A 219 -15.32 3.54 5.77
N ALA A 220 -14.37 3.92 4.92
CA ALA A 220 -14.54 5.05 4.00
C ALA A 220 -15.73 4.89 3.03
N TYR A 221 -16.12 3.65 2.73
CA TYR A 221 -17.25 3.34 1.85
C TYR A 221 -18.53 2.88 2.59
N VAL A 222 -18.48 2.89 3.94
CA VAL A 222 -19.61 2.53 4.79
C VAL A 222 -20.44 3.78 5.06
N PRO A 223 -21.79 3.73 5.01
CA PRO A 223 -22.65 4.83 5.43
C PRO A 223 -22.31 5.33 6.82
N LYS A 224 -22.43 6.65 7.05
CA LYS A 224 -21.93 7.30 8.28
C LYS A 224 -22.51 6.70 9.57
N ASP A 225 -23.79 6.37 9.56
CA ASP A 225 -24.56 5.79 10.66
C ASP A 225 -24.11 4.35 11.03
N LYS A 226 -23.46 3.65 10.10
CA LYS A 226 -23.00 2.26 10.28
C LYS A 226 -21.51 2.14 10.61
N ARG A 227 -20.78 3.27 10.71
CA ARG A 227 -19.36 3.26 11.01
C ARG A 227 -19.07 3.01 12.49
N VAL A 228 -18.20 2.04 12.75
CA VAL A 228 -17.77 1.70 14.10
C VAL A 228 -16.63 2.61 14.56
N PHE A 229 -15.60 2.78 13.71
CA PHE A 229 -14.40 3.55 14.07
C PHE A 229 -14.33 4.93 13.44
N GLY A 230 -15.05 5.18 12.32
CA GLY A 230 -15.04 6.46 11.63
C GLY A 230 -14.83 6.33 10.13
N TYR A 231 -14.60 7.46 9.45
CA TYR A 231 -14.44 7.48 8.00
C TYR A 231 -13.09 6.86 7.56
N PHE A 232 -12.01 7.28 8.21
CA PHE A 232 -10.64 6.85 7.89
C PHE A 232 -9.86 6.58 9.16
N ALA A 233 -10.30 5.56 9.90
CA ALA A 233 -9.73 5.25 11.19
C ALA A 233 -8.27 4.77 11.08
N LEU A 234 -7.39 5.40 11.85
CA LEU A 234 -5.97 5.13 11.97
C LEU A 234 -5.72 4.32 13.24
N PRO A 235 -5.19 3.09 13.16
CA PRO A 235 -4.80 2.35 14.36
C PRO A 235 -3.63 3.01 15.09
N VAL A 236 -3.68 3.04 16.42
CA VAL A 236 -2.59 3.51 17.27
C VAL A 236 -1.92 2.31 17.92
N LEU A 237 -0.67 2.06 17.52
CA LEU A 237 0.19 1.03 18.09
C LEU A 237 1.06 1.65 19.19
N VAL A 238 1.10 1.02 20.36
CA VAL A 238 1.96 1.41 21.48
C VAL A 238 2.74 0.19 21.95
N GLY A 239 4.03 0.18 21.69
CA GLY A 239 4.83 -1.02 21.85
C GLY A 239 4.34 -2.13 20.94
N GLU A 240 3.81 -3.20 21.51
CA GLU A 240 3.32 -4.38 20.79
C GLU A 240 1.78 -4.47 20.73
N ASP A 241 1.05 -3.47 21.28
CA ASP A 241 -0.41 -3.52 21.33
C ASP A 241 -1.05 -2.41 20.47
N ILE A 242 -2.05 -2.76 19.67
CA ILE A 242 -2.96 -1.77 19.08
C ILE A 242 -3.98 -1.38 20.13
N VAL A 243 -3.95 -0.12 20.56
CA VAL A 243 -4.68 0.38 21.74
C VAL A 243 -5.84 1.31 21.41
N ALA A 244 -5.83 1.91 20.24
CA ALA A 244 -6.91 2.79 19.81
C ALA A 244 -7.06 2.76 18.27
N ALA A 245 -8.23 3.20 17.82
CA ALA A 245 -8.51 3.57 16.44
C ALA A 245 -9.02 5.01 16.45
N ILE A 246 -8.36 5.90 15.70
CA ILE A 246 -8.65 7.33 15.69
C ILE A 246 -9.03 7.81 14.29
N ASP A 247 -10.10 8.58 14.17
CA ASP A 247 -10.51 9.22 12.92
C ASP A 247 -10.13 10.70 12.97
N LEU A 248 -9.24 11.12 12.08
CA LEU A 248 -8.66 12.45 12.04
C LEU A 248 -9.03 13.16 10.74
N LYS A 249 -9.25 14.47 10.82
CA LYS A 249 -9.48 15.33 9.66
C LYS A 249 -8.55 16.54 9.71
N THR A 250 -7.77 16.74 8.65
CA THR A 250 -6.93 17.94 8.51
C THR A 250 -7.78 19.10 7.99
N ASP A 251 -7.88 20.16 8.78
CA ASP A 251 -8.42 21.44 8.37
C ASP A 251 -7.25 22.35 7.93
N ARG A 252 -6.99 22.38 6.63
CA ARG A 252 -5.87 23.13 6.07
C ARG A 252 -6.08 24.64 6.11
N GLN A 253 -7.33 25.12 6.09
CA GLN A 253 -7.65 26.54 6.16
C GLN A 253 -7.30 27.10 7.54
N ASN A 254 -7.69 26.40 8.59
CA ASN A 254 -7.45 26.81 9.95
C ASN A 254 -6.15 26.22 10.56
N LYS A 255 -5.36 25.50 9.74
CA LYS A 255 -4.11 24.82 10.14
C LYS A 255 -4.28 24.01 11.42
N LYS A 256 -5.28 23.13 11.44
CA LYS A 256 -5.62 22.28 12.60
C LYS A 256 -5.84 20.83 12.20
N LEU A 257 -5.46 19.93 13.10
CA LEU A 257 -5.85 18.53 13.05
C LEU A 257 -7.07 18.31 13.96
N LEU A 258 -8.18 17.89 13.36
CA LEU A 258 -9.45 17.71 14.08
C LEU A 258 -9.64 16.22 14.40
N MET A 259 -9.82 15.91 15.68
CA MET A 259 -10.23 14.59 16.14
C MET A 259 -11.73 14.41 15.87
N GLN A 260 -12.08 13.52 14.93
CA GLN A 260 -13.47 13.21 14.60
C GLN A 260 -14.03 12.13 15.52
N LYS A 261 -13.21 11.11 15.79
CA LYS A 261 -13.58 10.01 16.69
C LYS A 261 -12.35 9.40 17.33
N TRP A 262 -12.47 9.02 18.58
CA TRP A 262 -11.51 8.21 19.33
C TRP A 262 -12.20 6.95 19.84
N SER A 263 -11.64 5.79 19.54
CA SER A 263 -12.15 4.50 20.02
C SER A 263 -11.01 3.73 20.66
N TRP A 264 -11.11 3.44 21.94
CA TRP A 264 -10.19 2.51 22.61
C TRP A 264 -10.47 1.08 22.13
N VAL A 265 -9.42 0.31 21.90
CA VAL A 265 -9.50 -1.10 21.45
C VAL A 265 -8.54 -1.96 22.27
N GLY A 266 -8.83 -3.27 22.33
CA GLY A 266 -7.99 -4.22 23.06
C GLY A 266 -7.69 -3.75 24.50
N LYS A 267 -6.42 -3.81 24.88
CA LYS A 267 -5.95 -3.38 26.22
C LYS A 267 -5.92 -1.85 26.40
N GLY A 268 -6.25 -1.07 25.37
CA GLY A 268 -6.17 0.39 25.41
C GLY A 268 -7.06 1.04 26.46
N ALA A 269 -8.27 0.50 26.66
CA ALA A 269 -9.20 1.03 27.66
C ALA A 269 -8.62 1.00 29.09
N MET A 270 -7.97 -0.09 29.47
CA MET A 270 -7.32 -0.21 30.79
C MET A 270 -6.07 0.67 30.90
N ARG A 271 -5.26 0.77 29.83
CA ARG A 271 -4.04 1.58 29.79
C ARG A 271 -4.33 3.09 29.74
N SER A 272 -5.52 3.48 29.28
CA SER A 272 -5.93 4.90 29.18
C SER A 272 -5.95 5.65 30.51
N LEU A 273 -6.02 4.94 31.63
CA LEU A 273 -5.97 5.55 33.00
C LEU A 273 -4.56 6.01 33.38
N ARG A 274 -3.51 5.58 32.70
CA ARG A 274 -2.13 5.95 33.01
C ARG A 274 -1.75 7.28 32.34
N LYS A 275 -1.31 8.24 33.15
CA LYS A 275 -0.92 9.59 32.68
C LYS A 275 0.22 9.57 31.65
N ASP A 276 1.26 8.75 31.89
CA ASP A 276 2.39 8.60 31.00
C ASP A 276 1.97 8.09 29.62
N PHE A 277 1.03 7.15 29.58
CA PHE A 277 0.49 6.59 28.35
C PHE A 277 -0.26 7.64 27.51
N LYS A 278 -1.13 8.44 28.15
CA LYS A 278 -1.85 9.53 27.46
C LYS A 278 -0.88 10.56 26.90
N ARG A 279 0.06 11.04 27.71
CA ARG A 279 1.08 12.02 27.30
C ARG A 279 1.82 11.57 26.05
N ARG A 280 2.24 10.32 25.97
CA ARG A 280 2.98 9.78 24.81
C ARG A 280 2.14 9.74 23.54
N ILE A 281 0.86 9.39 23.64
CA ILE A 281 -0.05 9.44 22.49
C ILE A 281 -0.28 10.90 22.05
N GLU A 282 -0.41 11.82 22.98
CA GLU A 282 -0.53 13.26 22.69
C GLU A 282 0.72 13.80 22.00
N GLU A 283 1.90 13.43 22.45
CA GLU A 283 3.18 13.79 21.80
C GLU A 283 3.25 13.28 20.35
N GLU A 284 2.78 12.05 20.09
CA GLU A 284 2.73 11.50 18.72
C GLU A 284 1.66 12.19 17.87
N LEU A 285 0.50 12.53 18.43
CA LEU A 285 -0.53 13.33 17.76
C LEU A 285 0.01 14.70 17.34
N HIS A 286 0.79 15.37 18.19
CA HIS A 286 1.43 16.65 17.85
C HIS A 286 2.49 16.49 16.73
N ARG A 287 3.24 15.38 16.71
CA ARG A 287 4.16 15.07 15.60
C ARG A 287 3.40 14.82 14.31
N PHE A 288 2.31 14.05 14.37
CA PHE A 288 1.45 13.76 13.24
C PHE A 288 0.77 15.04 12.71
N GLU A 289 0.31 15.93 13.58
CA GLU A 289 -0.27 17.22 13.19
C GLU A 289 0.75 18.08 12.43
N ARG A 290 1.96 18.23 12.94
CA ARG A 290 3.05 18.95 12.23
C ARG A 290 3.34 18.34 10.86
N PHE A 291 3.37 17.02 10.75
CA PHE A 291 3.55 16.33 9.46
C PHE A 291 2.40 16.60 8.50
N GLN A 292 1.14 16.59 8.96
CA GLN A 292 -0.04 16.81 8.13
C GLN A 292 -0.20 18.27 7.68
N LEU A 293 0.34 19.20 8.43
CA LEU A 293 0.24 20.65 8.20
C LEU A 293 1.53 21.25 7.62
N ALA A 294 2.57 20.45 7.43
CA ALA A 294 3.76 20.86 6.68
C ALA A 294 3.37 21.19 5.23
N ASP A 295 3.90 22.29 4.72
CA ASP A 295 3.66 22.81 3.35
C ASP A 295 4.30 21.91 2.29
#